data_4d6af8678ad83182828ecc45560b64b6
#
_entry.id   4d6af8678ad83182828ecc45560b64b6
#
_cell.length_a   1.000
_cell.length_b   1.000
_cell.length_c   1.000
_cell.angle_alpha   90.00
_cell.angle_beta   90.00
_cell.angle_gamma   90.00
#
_symmetry.space_group_name_H-M   'P 1'
#
loop_
_entity.id
_entity.type
_entity.pdbx_description
1 polymer ?
#
loop_
_entity_poly.entity_id
_entity_poly.type
_entity_poly.pdbx_seq_one_letter_code
_entity_poly.pdbx_strand_id
1 'polypeptide(L)'
;MTPVAAAIVATGQTDHVSRRLDASMAEIAREAIDRCLASRNLSFDDIDAIVAGNMEMFEGIYLVDQFFVDALGALGKPLFKLNTGGTVGASVAVCCYHLIASGRYQKVLGVGFEKQSDGSTQAAITTVGDPIWERAVMAGAIGNFATMASTYIHESGVTEEQAAKVAVKARHNACRNPHAHLKLPNLTVEEVLASEYLAFPIHRLDMCPSSDGACAIVMVAGDSADGLAEHPAWVHAAVTAHDQQYMGDSPKRLAVMRSLRAAAEKGYRQAGIADPLRDFDVAEIYEPASYAELAMCENLGICEMGAGGRLIDEGLTQMDGPLPVNPSGGVQSTNPVGATALIRVAEAALQVMGEAGEHQVPEVRRALATGYGGNAWTDLMILSRERPTP
;
A
#
# COMPACT_ATOMS: atom_id res chain seq x y z
N MET A 1 -28.80 -9.53 -5.60
CA MET A 1 -27.92 -10.12 -6.62
C MET A 1 -26.65 -10.56 -5.90
N THR A 2 -26.22 -11.79 -6.11
CA THR A 2 -24.91 -12.26 -5.61
C THR A 2 -23.82 -11.44 -6.31
N PRO A 3 -22.83 -10.90 -5.60
CA PRO A 3 -21.73 -10.16 -6.22
C PRO A 3 -20.97 -11.04 -7.23
N VAL A 4 -20.56 -10.46 -8.34
CA VAL A 4 -19.71 -11.15 -9.31
C VAL A 4 -18.31 -11.30 -8.70
N ALA A 5 -17.74 -12.51 -8.75
CA ALA A 5 -16.37 -12.74 -8.31
C ALA A 5 -15.41 -11.87 -9.16
N ALA A 6 -14.40 -11.31 -8.54
CA ALA A 6 -13.41 -10.44 -9.18
C ALA A 6 -11.99 -10.97 -8.92
N ALA A 7 -11.11 -10.84 -9.90
CA ALA A 7 -9.71 -11.20 -9.77
C ALA A 7 -8.80 -10.15 -10.40
N ILE A 8 -7.65 -9.91 -9.78
CA ILE A 8 -6.53 -9.17 -10.41
C ILE A 8 -5.78 -10.18 -11.29
N VAL A 9 -5.59 -9.82 -12.56
CA VAL A 9 -4.92 -10.67 -13.54
C VAL A 9 -3.64 -10.06 -14.11
N ALA A 10 -3.46 -8.74 -13.98
CA ALA A 10 -2.30 -8.04 -14.49
C ALA A 10 -1.89 -6.93 -13.54
N THR A 11 -0.59 -6.68 -13.44
CA THR A 11 0.00 -5.55 -12.72
C THR A 11 1.09 -4.90 -13.55
N GLY A 12 1.37 -3.63 -13.30
CA GLY A 12 2.49 -2.93 -13.91
C GLY A 12 2.95 -1.80 -13.00
N GLN A 13 4.27 -1.66 -12.84
CA GLN A 13 4.88 -0.63 -12.03
C GLN A 13 5.97 0.08 -12.83
N THR A 14 6.18 1.36 -12.57
CA THR A 14 7.38 2.06 -13.01
C THR A 14 8.56 1.69 -12.11
N ASP A 15 9.77 2.03 -12.53
CA ASP A 15 10.91 2.03 -11.62
C ASP A 15 10.81 3.28 -10.75
N HIS A 16 10.74 3.08 -9.43
CA HIS A 16 10.54 4.18 -8.49
C HIS A 16 11.87 4.83 -8.13
N VAL A 17 11.91 6.14 -8.20
CA VAL A 17 13.11 6.93 -7.94
C VAL A 17 12.76 8.24 -7.21
N SER A 18 13.75 8.92 -6.67
CA SER A 18 13.52 10.18 -5.97
C SER A 18 12.96 11.28 -6.88
N ARG A 19 13.28 11.23 -8.19
CA ARG A 19 12.93 12.30 -9.12
C ARG A 19 12.96 11.83 -10.59
N ARG A 20 11.82 11.87 -11.27
CA ARG A 20 11.65 11.57 -12.71
C ARG A 20 11.71 12.88 -13.50
N LEU A 21 12.92 13.33 -13.81
CA LEU A 21 13.12 14.54 -14.62
C LEU A 21 12.87 14.33 -16.12
N ASP A 22 12.83 13.09 -16.54
CA ASP A 22 12.66 12.61 -17.90
C ASP A 22 11.20 12.50 -18.35
N ALA A 23 10.24 12.49 -17.40
CA ALA A 23 8.84 12.22 -17.68
C ALA A 23 7.91 13.15 -16.89
N SER A 24 6.82 13.54 -17.51
CA SER A 24 5.67 14.17 -16.84
C SER A 24 4.90 13.16 -16.00
N MET A 25 4.05 13.62 -15.10
CA MET A 25 3.19 12.75 -14.30
C MET A 25 2.26 11.89 -15.17
N ALA A 26 1.76 12.45 -16.30
CA ALA A 26 0.95 11.72 -17.27
C ALA A 26 1.73 10.56 -17.93
N GLU A 27 2.99 10.81 -18.31
CA GLU A 27 3.86 9.79 -18.89
C GLU A 27 4.23 8.71 -17.88
N ILE A 28 4.45 9.06 -16.62
CA ILE A 28 4.68 8.10 -15.53
C ILE A 28 3.47 7.19 -15.33
N ALA A 29 2.25 7.75 -15.29
CA ALA A 29 1.03 6.97 -15.21
C ALA A 29 0.86 6.04 -16.43
N ARG A 30 1.11 6.56 -17.64
CA ARG A 30 1.03 5.80 -18.90
C ARG A 30 2.04 4.65 -18.93
N GLU A 31 3.27 4.85 -18.48
CA GLU A 31 4.30 3.81 -18.42
C GLU A 31 3.84 2.61 -17.58
N ALA A 32 3.27 2.85 -16.40
CA ALA A 32 2.74 1.76 -15.56
C ALA A 32 1.57 1.03 -16.23
N ILE A 33 0.66 1.76 -16.89
CA ILE A 33 -0.46 1.19 -17.63
C ILE A 33 0.02 0.32 -18.77
N ASP A 34 0.96 0.81 -19.58
CA ASP A 34 1.49 0.08 -20.75
C ASP A 34 2.18 -1.21 -20.30
N ARG A 35 2.97 -1.18 -19.22
CA ARG A 35 3.59 -2.38 -18.61
C ARG A 35 2.51 -3.37 -18.13
N CYS A 36 1.45 -2.86 -17.49
CA CYS A 36 0.34 -3.68 -16.98
C CYS A 36 -0.41 -4.38 -18.11
N LEU A 37 -0.83 -3.64 -19.13
CA LEU A 37 -1.56 -4.19 -20.28
C LEU A 37 -0.70 -5.17 -21.08
N ALA A 38 0.57 -4.83 -21.32
CA ALA A 38 1.52 -5.68 -22.06
C ALA A 38 1.75 -7.03 -21.35
N SER A 39 1.71 -7.09 -20.02
CA SER A 39 1.92 -8.32 -19.25
C SER A 39 0.90 -9.43 -19.58
N ARG A 40 -0.26 -9.06 -20.15
CA ARG A 40 -1.33 -9.99 -20.55
C ARG A 40 -1.77 -9.82 -22.00
N ASN A 41 -0.98 -9.14 -22.82
CA ASN A 41 -1.31 -8.83 -24.21
C ASN A 41 -2.69 -8.17 -24.35
N LEU A 42 -3.03 -7.27 -23.41
CA LEU A 42 -4.22 -6.45 -23.43
C LEU A 42 -3.94 -5.09 -24.06
N SER A 43 -5.01 -4.44 -24.52
CA SER A 43 -5.00 -3.08 -25.03
C SER A 43 -6.05 -2.24 -24.31
N PHE A 44 -6.08 -0.93 -24.56
CA PHE A 44 -7.15 -0.08 -24.04
C PHE A 44 -8.55 -0.48 -24.53
N ASP A 45 -8.66 -1.08 -25.73
CA ASP A 45 -9.95 -1.53 -26.25
C ASP A 45 -10.57 -2.67 -25.45
N ASP A 46 -9.74 -3.40 -24.69
CA ASP A 46 -10.19 -4.47 -23.80
C ASP A 46 -10.74 -3.96 -22.48
N ILE A 47 -10.56 -2.68 -22.15
CA ILE A 47 -10.89 -2.10 -20.84
C ILE A 47 -12.23 -1.35 -20.92
N ASP A 48 -13.15 -1.67 -20.00
CA ASP A 48 -14.49 -1.08 -19.95
C ASP A 48 -14.53 0.24 -19.18
N ALA A 49 -13.73 0.36 -18.11
CA ALA A 49 -13.69 1.54 -17.25
C ALA A 49 -12.32 1.73 -16.61
N ILE A 50 -11.98 2.95 -16.25
CA ILE A 50 -10.74 3.31 -15.59
C ILE A 50 -11.03 3.92 -14.23
N VAL A 51 -10.23 3.54 -13.22
CA VAL A 51 -10.19 4.17 -11.90
C VAL A 51 -8.79 4.73 -11.69
N ALA A 52 -8.69 6.05 -11.53
CA ALA A 52 -7.42 6.74 -11.33
C ALA A 52 -7.33 7.35 -9.93
N GLY A 53 -6.15 7.32 -9.32
CA GLY A 53 -5.91 7.88 -8.00
C GLY A 53 -4.57 8.59 -7.87
N ASN A 54 -4.59 9.78 -7.28
CA ASN A 54 -3.42 10.49 -6.77
C ASN A 54 -3.85 11.50 -5.70
N MET A 55 -2.91 12.12 -5.01
CA MET A 55 -3.24 13.04 -3.92
C MET A 55 -3.42 14.49 -4.38
N GLU A 56 -3.01 14.86 -5.59
CA GLU A 56 -3.18 16.21 -6.20
C GLU A 56 -2.52 17.37 -5.46
N MET A 57 -1.84 17.11 -4.35
CA MET A 57 -1.33 18.17 -3.48
C MET A 57 0.13 18.54 -3.74
N PHE A 58 0.88 17.65 -4.40
CA PHE A 58 2.33 17.88 -4.61
C PHE A 58 2.59 18.71 -5.85
N GLU A 59 1.89 18.45 -6.92
CA GLU A 59 2.05 19.09 -8.22
C GLU A 59 1.27 20.41 -8.33
N GLY A 60 0.31 20.62 -7.42
CA GLY A 60 -0.60 21.75 -7.50
C GLY A 60 -1.55 21.72 -8.70
N ILE A 61 -1.72 20.53 -9.31
CA ILE A 61 -2.67 20.31 -10.39
C ILE A 61 -3.97 19.79 -9.78
N TYR A 62 -5.01 20.57 -9.90
CA TYR A 62 -6.36 20.18 -9.54
C TYR A 62 -7.07 19.59 -10.77
N LEU A 63 -7.87 18.55 -10.60
CA LEU A 63 -8.57 17.85 -11.68
C LEU A 63 -7.60 17.24 -12.73
N VAL A 64 -6.62 16.49 -12.27
CA VAL A 64 -5.64 15.83 -13.16
C VAL A 64 -6.29 14.93 -14.22
N ASP A 65 -7.45 14.35 -13.92
CA ASP A 65 -8.23 13.53 -14.84
C ASP A 65 -8.65 14.27 -16.11
N GLN A 66 -8.83 15.60 -16.07
CA GLN A 66 -9.11 16.38 -17.28
C GLN A 66 -7.91 16.49 -18.22
N PHE A 67 -6.70 16.51 -17.66
CA PHE A 67 -5.47 16.66 -18.45
C PHE A 67 -4.88 15.33 -18.88
N PHE A 68 -5.25 14.23 -18.22
CA PHE A 68 -4.64 12.92 -18.40
C PHE A 68 -5.55 11.91 -19.11
N VAL A 69 -6.73 12.31 -19.59
CA VAL A 69 -7.71 11.44 -20.27
C VAL A 69 -7.05 10.55 -21.32
N ASP A 70 -6.20 11.14 -22.16
CA ASP A 70 -5.52 10.43 -23.25
C ASP A 70 -4.44 9.48 -22.71
N ALA A 71 -3.62 9.95 -21.77
CA ALA A 71 -2.57 9.13 -21.15
C ALA A 71 -3.15 7.93 -20.38
N LEU A 72 -4.28 8.12 -19.73
CA LEU A 72 -5.00 7.07 -18.99
C LEU A 72 -5.79 6.12 -19.91
N GLY A 73 -5.89 6.42 -21.21
CA GLY A 73 -6.70 5.63 -22.17
C GLY A 73 -8.21 5.76 -21.95
N ALA A 74 -8.67 6.85 -21.34
CA ALA A 74 -10.04 7.05 -20.92
C ALA A 74 -10.94 7.72 -21.99
N LEU A 75 -10.43 7.95 -23.20
CA LEU A 75 -11.19 8.59 -24.26
C LEU A 75 -12.45 7.78 -24.59
N GLY A 76 -13.62 8.39 -24.37
CA GLY A 76 -14.91 7.73 -24.62
C GLY A 76 -15.29 6.65 -23.60
N LYS A 77 -14.54 6.50 -22.50
CA LYS A 77 -14.78 5.50 -21.45
C LYS A 77 -15.12 6.17 -20.11
N PRO A 78 -15.83 5.46 -19.21
CA PRO A 78 -15.99 5.88 -17.84
C PRO A 78 -14.64 6.02 -17.13
N LEU A 79 -14.40 7.19 -16.53
CA LEU A 79 -13.24 7.48 -15.69
C LEU A 79 -13.71 7.93 -14.31
N PHE A 80 -13.20 7.26 -13.28
CA PHE A 80 -13.45 7.61 -11.89
C PHE A 80 -12.15 8.06 -11.24
N LYS A 81 -12.12 9.31 -10.76
CA LYS A 81 -10.95 9.85 -10.05
C LYS A 81 -11.20 9.81 -8.55
N LEU A 82 -10.24 9.27 -7.82
CA LEU A 82 -10.26 9.17 -6.36
C LEU A 82 -9.15 10.00 -5.73
N ASN A 83 -9.44 10.55 -4.55
CA ASN A 83 -8.46 11.12 -3.65
C ASN A 83 -8.89 10.83 -2.20
N THR A 84 -8.22 9.90 -1.56
CA THR A 84 -8.48 9.43 -0.19
C THR A 84 -7.22 9.50 0.66
N GLY A 85 -6.37 10.52 0.38
CA GLY A 85 -5.09 10.67 1.06
C GLY A 85 -4.12 9.52 0.76
N GLY A 86 -3.29 9.14 1.73
CA GLY A 86 -2.26 8.11 1.53
C GLY A 86 -2.80 6.72 1.14
N THR A 87 -4.08 6.40 1.42
CA THR A 87 -4.68 5.12 1.02
C THR A 87 -5.24 5.11 -0.41
N VAL A 88 -5.17 6.22 -1.14
CA VAL A 88 -5.83 6.40 -2.44
C VAL A 88 -5.58 5.26 -3.43
N GLY A 89 -4.37 4.71 -3.48
CA GLY A 89 -4.05 3.57 -4.34
C GLY A 89 -4.85 2.31 -4.00
N ALA A 90 -5.05 1.99 -2.71
CA ALA A 90 -5.89 0.87 -2.31
C ALA A 90 -7.38 1.18 -2.54
N SER A 91 -7.82 2.43 -2.33
CA SER A 91 -9.18 2.86 -2.69
C SER A 91 -9.46 2.68 -4.18
N VAL A 92 -8.46 2.88 -5.06
CA VAL A 92 -8.55 2.55 -6.49
C VAL A 92 -8.87 1.07 -6.68
N ALA A 93 -8.14 0.17 -6.02
CA ALA A 93 -8.38 -1.27 -6.13
C ALA A 93 -9.76 -1.68 -5.55
N VAL A 94 -10.16 -1.10 -4.41
CA VAL A 94 -11.50 -1.31 -3.82
C VAL A 94 -12.61 -0.82 -4.76
N CYS A 95 -12.42 0.33 -5.43
CA CYS A 95 -13.36 0.82 -6.41
C CYS A 95 -13.45 -0.10 -7.63
N CYS A 96 -12.31 -0.56 -8.17
CA CYS A 96 -12.28 -1.56 -9.25
C CYS A 96 -13.07 -2.81 -8.86
N TYR A 97 -12.87 -3.32 -7.64
CA TYR A 97 -13.65 -4.45 -7.13
C TYR A 97 -15.15 -4.18 -7.14
N HIS A 98 -15.61 -3.04 -6.61
CA HIS A 98 -17.05 -2.73 -6.58
C HIS A 98 -17.64 -2.55 -7.97
N LEU A 99 -16.90 -1.99 -8.92
CA LEU A 99 -17.34 -1.87 -10.32
C LEU A 99 -17.52 -3.25 -10.96
N ILE A 100 -16.59 -4.18 -10.78
CA ILE A 100 -16.69 -5.56 -11.24
C ILE A 100 -17.82 -6.31 -10.50
N ALA A 101 -17.83 -6.26 -9.16
CA ALA A 101 -18.81 -6.96 -8.32
C ALA A 101 -20.26 -6.53 -8.59
N SER A 102 -20.46 -5.30 -9.08
CA SER A 102 -21.77 -4.81 -9.52
C SER A 102 -22.31 -5.52 -10.77
N GLY A 103 -21.45 -6.25 -11.50
CA GLY A 103 -21.77 -6.89 -12.77
C GLY A 103 -21.88 -5.94 -13.97
N ARG A 104 -21.57 -4.65 -13.77
CA ARG A 104 -21.70 -3.63 -14.82
C ARG A 104 -20.51 -3.58 -15.78
N TYR A 105 -19.33 -3.94 -15.29
CA TYR A 105 -18.07 -3.94 -16.05
C TYR A 105 -17.43 -5.31 -15.95
N GLN A 106 -16.71 -5.72 -17.01
CA GLN A 106 -16.02 -7.01 -17.09
C GLN A 106 -14.53 -6.86 -16.85
N LYS A 107 -13.93 -5.76 -17.30
CA LYS A 107 -12.51 -5.45 -17.15
C LYS A 107 -12.33 -3.99 -16.75
N VAL A 108 -11.72 -3.75 -15.59
CA VAL A 108 -11.48 -2.42 -15.04
C VAL A 108 -9.98 -2.24 -14.86
N LEU A 109 -9.44 -1.14 -15.38
CA LEU A 109 -8.07 -0.69 -15.16
C LEU A 109 -8.04 0.24 -13.95
N GLY A 110 -7.25 -0.10 -12.94
CA GLY A 110 -6.92 0.76 -11.82
C GLY A 110 -5.51 1.32 -11.99
N VAL A 111 -5.31 2.62 -11.75
CA VAL A 111 -3.98 3.25 -11.79
C VAL A 111 -3.82 4.24 -10.65
N GLY A 112 -2.71 4.12 -9.91
CA GLY A 112 -2.27 5.07 -8.91
C GLY A 112 -0.94 5.69 -9.33
N PHE A 113 -0.77 6.99 -9.16
CA PHE A 113 0.45 7.68 -9.57
C PHE A 113 0.71 8.91 -8.69
N GLU A 114 1.99 9.28 -8.58
CA GLU A 114 2.40 10.50 -7.90
C GLU A 114 3.76 10.95 -8.39
N LYS A 115 3.95 12.27 -8.49
CA LYS A 115 5.23 12.90 -8.77
C LYS A 115 5.59 13.87 -7.65
N GLN A 116 5.94 13.31 -6.49
CA GLN A 116 6.20 14.08 -5.27
C GLN A 116 7.33 15.10 -5.43
N SER A 117 8.23 14.88 -6.40
CA SER A 117 9.37 15.77 -6.66
C SER A 117 8.96 17.15 -7.24
N ASP A 118 7.72 17.29 -7.69
CA ASP A 118 7.20 18.56 -8.22
C ASP A 118 6.81 19.55 -7.11
N GLY A 119 6.72 19.08 -5.84
CA GLY A 119 6.38 19.91 -4.70
C GLY A 119 7.17 19.61 -3.43
N SER A 120 6.86 20.35 -2.36
CA SER A 120 7.40 20.10 -1.03
C SER A 120 6.55 19.05 -0.30
N THR A 121 7.03 17.81 -0.22
CA THR A 121 6.29 16.69 0.40
C THR A 121 5.78 17.01 1.81
N GLN A 122 6.62 17.56 2.68
CA GLN A 122 6.21 17.85 4.06
C GLN A 122 5.19 18.98 4.14
N ALA A 123 5.36 20.05 3.34
CA ALA A 123 4.41 21.15 3.29
C ALA A 123 3.06 20.71 2.73
N ALA A 124 3.05 19.89 1.66
CA ALA A 124 1.84 19.35 1.08
C ALA A 124 1.08 18.47 2.09
N ILE A 125 1.75 17.51 2.74
CA ILE A 125 1.11 16.62 3.72
C ILE A 125 0.59 17.38 4.95
N THR A 126 1.18 18.50 5.33
CA THR A 126 0.63 19.34 6.41
C THR A 126 -0.79 19.82 6.09
N THR A 127 -1.16 19.91 4.82
CA THR A 127 -2.50 20.35 4.41
C THR A 127 -3.61 19.33 4.64
N VAL A 128 -3.30 18.06 4.93
CA VAL A 128 -4.32 17.05 5.28
C VAL A 128 -4.84 17.19 6.70
N GLY A 129 -4.12 17.89 7.59
CA GLY A 129 -4.58 18.17 8.94
C GLY A 129 -5.74 19.17 8.96
N ASP A 130 -6.64 19.01 9.93
CA ASP A 130 -7.74 19.95 10.14
C ASP A 130 -7.21 21.38 10.26
N PRO A 131 -7.71 22.34 9.46
CA PRO A 131 -7.15 23.70 9.38
C PRO A 131 -7.28 24.50 10.68
N ILE A 132 -8.22 24.16 11.55
CA ILE A 132 -8.50 24.89 12.80
C ILE A 132 -7.79 24.22 13.99
N TRP A 133 -7.89 22.89 14.10
CA TRP A 133 -7.48 22.15 15.29
C TRP A 133 -6.09 21.53 15.20
N GLU A 134 -5.66 21.13 14.00
CA GLU A 134 -4.46 20.29 13.83
C GLU A 134 -3.33 20.95 13.05
N ARG A 135 -3.64 21.70 12.00
CA ARG A 135 -2.63 22.20 11.06
C ARG A 135 -1.53 23.04 11.72
N ALA A 136 -1.87 23.77 12.78
CA ALA A 136 -0.91 24.59 13.52
C ALA A 136 0.12 23.77 14.32
N VAL A 137 -0.21 22.53 14.67
CA VAL A 137 0.65 21.62 15.46
C VAL A 137 1.17 20.44 14.64
N MET A 138 0.60 20.20 13.48
CA MET A 138 1.03 19.13 12.58
C MET A 138 2.33 19.51 11.88
N ALA A 139 3.38 18.73 12.10
CA ALA A 139 4.70 18.91 11.48
C ALA A 139 4.90 17.98 10.26
N GLY A 140 3.93 17.94 9.35
CA GLY A 140 3.93 17.03 8.20
C GLY A 140 3.86 15.55 8.58
N ALA A 141 4.22 14.68 7.64
CA ALA A 141 4.21 13.23 7.88
C ALA A 141 5.18 12.81 8.98
N ILE A 142 6.39 13.37 8.97
CA ILE A 142 7.46 12.99 9.92
C ILE A 142 7.03 13.31 11.35
N GLY A 143 6.48 14.49 11.62
CA GLY A 143 6.01 14.87 12.96
C GLY A 143 4.85 13.98 13.43
N ASN A 144 3.94 13.63 12.53
CA ASN A 144 2.83 12.72 12.87
C ASN A 144 3.34 11.31 13.23
N PHE A 145 4.28 10.76 12.44
CA PHE A 145 4.87 9.45 12.76
C PHE A 145 5.74 9.47 14.01
N ALA A 146 6.43 10.56 14.29
CA ALA A 146 7.20 10.71 15.52
C ALA A 146 6.30 10.68 16.77
N THR A 147 5.17 11.37 16.75
CA THR A 147 4.18 11.29 17.87
C THR A 147 3.57 9.91 18.00
N MET A 148 3.29 9.24 16.87
CA MET A 148 2.81 7.85 16.86
C MET A 148 3.84 6.91 17.47
N ALA A 149 5.10 6.99 17.04
CA ALA A 149 6.19 6.16 17.54
C ALA A 149 6.43 6.39 19.03
N SER A 150 6.43 7.65 19.50
CA SER A 150 6.58 7.97 20.93
C SER A 150 5.47 7.36 21.77
N THR A 151 4.21 7.43 21.30
CA THR A 151 3.07 6.82 21.96
C THR A 151 3.20 5.29 21.96
N TYR A 152 3.60 4.71 20.83
CA TYR A 152 3.75 3.28 20.69
C TYR A 152 4.87 2.72 21.60
N ILE A 153 6.02 3.39 21.67
CA ILE A 153 7.10 3.06 22.63
C ILE A 153 6.57 3.07 24.07
N HIS A 154 5.80 4.10 24.44
CA HIS A 154 5.26 4.23 25.80
C HIS A 154 4.27 3.10 26.13
N GLU A 155 3.41 2.72 25.22
CA GLU A 155 2.36 1.71 25.44
C GLU A 155 2.88 0.27 25.32
N SER A 156 3.85 0.00 24.42
CA SER A 156 4.32 -1.35 24.11
C SER A 156 5.67 -1.71 24.71
N GLY A 157 6.50 -0.70 25.04
CA GLY A 157 7.90 -0.90 25.45
C GLY A 157 8.82 -1.29 24.29
N VAL A 158 8.40 -1.15 23.02
CA VAL A 158 9.22 -1.38 21.85
C VAL A 158 10.47 -0.47 21.87
N THR A 159 11.61 -0.98 21.41
CA THR A 159 12.88 -0.26 21.42
C THR A 159 13.23 0.31 20.04
N GLU A 160 14.10 1.33 20.00
CA GLU A 160 14.64 1.87 18.75
C GLU A 160 15.42 0.79 17.97
N GLU A 161 16.09 -0.15 18.66
CA GLU A 161 16.77 -1.28 18.03
C GLU A 161 15.78 -2.21 17.29
N GLN A 162 14.63 -2.52 17.91
CA GLN A 162 13.59 -3.33 17.27
C GLN A 162 13.01 -2.65 16.03
N ALA A 163 12.78 -1.34 16.10
CA ALA A 163 12.36 -0.56 14.93
C ALA A 163 13.46 -0.55 13.84
N ALA A 164 14.72 -0.37 14.20
CA ALA A 164 15.83 -0.40 13.26
C ALA A 164 15.96 -1.76 12.53
N LYS A 165 15.66 -2.88 13.20
CA LYS A 165 15.59 -4.22 12.55
C LYS A 165 14.53 -4.27 11.44
N VAL A 166 13.40 -3.59 11.60
CA VAL A 166 12.38 -3.47 10.56
C VAL A 166 12.92 -2.71 9.35
N ALA A 167 13.60 -1.58 9.57
CA ALA A 167 14.23 -0.82 8.50
C ALA A 167 15.27 -1.64 7.73
N VAL A 168 16.11 -2.38 8.42
CA VAL A 168 17.10 -3.28 7.82
C VAL A 168 16.40 -4.36 6.97
N LYS A 169 15.39 -5.03 7.52
CA LYS A 169 14.60 -6.04 6.80
C LYS A 169 14.03 -5.47 5.50
N ALA A 170 13.36 -4.31 5.57
CA ALA A 170 12.72 -3.69 4.42
C ALA A 170 13.72 -3.36 3.30
N ARG A 171 14.89 -2.80 3.64
CA ARG A 171 15.93 -2.45 2.66
C ARG A 171 16.59 -3.68 2.02
N HIS A 172 16.78 -4.76 2.80
CA HIS A 172 17.28 -6.03 2.27
C HIS A 172 16.27 -6.69 1.33
N ASN A 173 14.99 -6.73 1.70
CA ASN A 173 13.93 -7.26 0.85
C ASN A 173 13.84 -6.49 -0.47
N ALA A 174 13.93 -5.16 -0.43
CA ALA A 174 13.91 -4.28 -1.59
C ALA A 174 15.01 -4.60 -2.63
N CYS A 175 16.12 -5.18 -2.21
CA CYS A 175 17.20 -5.54 -3.15
C CYS A 175 16.75 -6.60 -4.17
N ARG A 176 15.71 -7.39 -3.87
CA ARG A 176 15.12 -8.41 -4.76
C ARG A 176 14.00 -7.86 -5.64
N ASN A 177 13.49 -6.67 -5.33
CA ASN A 177 12.41 -6.04 -6.11
C ASN A 177 13.02 -5.09 -7.16
N PRO A 178 12.84 -5.34 -8.47
CA PRO A 178 13.41 -4.50 -9.53
C PRO A 178 12.91 -3.05 -9.45
N HIS A 179 11.68 -2.83 -9.00
CA HIS A 179 11.02 -1.53 -8.97
C HIS A 179 11.32 -0.69 -7.74
N ALA A 180 11.88 -1.28 -6.67
CA ALA A 180 12.11 -0.57 -5.41
C ALA A 180 13.12 0.58 -5.54
N HIS A 181 12.83 1.70 -4.85
CA HIS A 181 13.65 2.91 -4.87
C HIS A 181 14.92 2.76 -4.01
N LEU A 182 14.77 2.39 -2.74
CA LEU A 182 15.89 2.28 -1.80
C LEU A 182 16.30 0.82 -1.60
N LYS A 183 17.45 0.46 -2.20
CA LYS A 183 18.06 -0.86 -2.12
C LYS A 183 19.39 -0.74 -1.36
N LEU A 184 19.42 -1.17 -0.10
CA LEU A 184 20.60 -1.07 0.77
C LEU A 184 20.98 -2.45 1.30
N PRO A 185 21.73 -3.26 0.51
CA PRO A 185 21.98 -4.67 0.84
C PRO A 185 22.86 -4.89 2.09
N ASN A 186 23.59 -3.88 2.52
CA ASN A 186 24.52 -3.97 3.65
C ASN A 186 24.09 -3.11 4.84
N LEU A 187 22.87 -2.57 4.84
CA LEU A 187 22.39 -1.74 5.94
C LEU A 187 22.39 -2.54 7.25
N THR A 188 22.91 -1.95 8.31
CA THR A 188 22.95 -2.53 9.65
C THR A 188 22.06 -1.75 10.63
N VAL A 189 21.73 -2.39 11.75
CA VAL A 189 20.97 -1.75 12.84
C VAL A 189 21.72 -0.55 13.40
N GLU A 190 23.05 -0.67 13.56
CA GLU A 190 23.91 0.40 14.05
C GLU A 190 23.90 1.61 13.12
N GLU A 191 23.89 1.40 11.81
CA GLU A 191 23.80 2.49 10.83
C GLU A 191 22.45 3.20 10.87
N VAL A 192 21.36 2.45 11.08
CA VAL A 192 20.02 3.07 11.27
C VAL A 192 20.02 3.95 12.51
N LEU A 193 20.47 3.42 13.64
CA LEU A 193 20.53 4.14 14.93
C LEU A 193 21.51 5.32 14.93
N ALA A 194 22.58 5.26 14.13
CA ALA A 194 23.53 6.35 13.98
C ALA A 194 23.08 7.42 12.99
N SER A 195 22.02 7.19 12.22
CA SER A 195 21.48 8.18 11.29
C SER A 195 20.79 9.30 12.06
N GLU A 196 20.74 10.51 11.45
CA GLU A 196 20.18 11.68 12.13
C GLU A 196 18.71 11.48 12.51
N TYR A 197 18.27 12.06 13.62
CA TYR A 197 16.86 12.18 13.93
C TYR A 197 16.18 13.18 12.99
N LEU A 198 15.15 12.76 12.31
CA LEU A 198 14.24 13.67 11.59
C LEU A 198 13.28 14.34 12.56
N ALA A 199 12.74 13.57 13.50
CA ALA A 199 11.98 13.99 14.67
C ALA A 199 11.99 12.82 15.66
N PHE A 200 12.42 13.05 16.91
CA PHE A 200 12.53 11.97 17.90
C PHE A 200 11.19 11.20 18.06
N PRO A 201 11.19 9.85 18.05
CA PRO A 201 12.30 8.91 17.95
C PRO A 201 12.63 8.43 16.53
N ILE A 202 12.14 9.08 15.50
CA ILE A 202 12.31 8.67 14.09
C ILE A 202 13.67 9.11 13.55
N HIS A 203 14.52 8.16 13.22
CA HIS A 203 15.74 8.38 12.47
C HIS A 203 15.47 8.50 10.97
N ARG A 204 16.41 9.05 10.21
CA ARG A 204 16.32 9.17 8.74
C ARG A 204 16.07 7.82 8.07
N LEU A 205 16.75 6.77 8.50
CA LEU A 205 16.65 5.44 7.90
C LEU A 205 15.41 4.65 8.37
N ASP A 206 14.69 5.13 9.38
CA ASP A 206 13.40 4.62 9.81
C ASP A 206 12.24 5.02 8.90
N MET A 207 12.42 6.06 8.08
CA MET A 207 11.37 6.61 7.25
C MET A 207 11.43 6.13 5.80
N CYS A 208 10.28 6.10 5.17
CA CYS A 208 10.14 5.90 3.73
C CYS A 208 10.75 7.07 2.94
N PRO A 209 11.21 6.84 1.70
CA PRO A 209 11.60 7.91 0.79
C PRO A 209 10.37 8.68 0.28
N SER A 210 10.61 9.87 -0.27
CA SER A 210 9.70 10.45 -1.26
C SER A 210 10.10 9.92 -2.63
N SER A 211 9.15 9.37 -3.37
CA SER A 211 9.40 8.76 -4.69
C SER A 211 8.45 9.33 -5.74
N ASP A 212 8.91 9.37 -6.98
CA ASP A 212 8.06 9.51 -8.14
C ASP A 212 7.78 8.12 -8.71
N GLY A 213 6.55 7.88 -9.17
CA GLY A 213 6.20 6.62 -9.79
C GLY A 213 4.71 6.36 -9.90
N ALA A 214 4.38 5.24 -10.54
CA ALA A 214 3.01 4.78 -10.74
C ALA A 214 2.92 3.25 -10.66
N CYS A 215 1.70 2.80 -10.38
CA CYS A 215 1.30 1.39 -10.40
C CYS A 215 -0.05 1.26 -11.07
N ALA A 216 -0.23 0.21 -11.87
CA ALA A 216 -1.49 -0.13 -12.51
C ALA A 216 -1.86 -1.59 -12.27
N ILE A 217 -3.16 -1.89 -12.21
CA ILE A 217 -3.72 -3.23 -12.14
C ILE A 217 -4.85 -3.39 -13.15
N VAL A 218 -5.05 -4.59 -13.67
CA VAL A 218 -6.29 -4.96 -14.36
C VAL A 218 -7.04 -5.96 -13.49
N MET A 219 -8.27 -5.59 -13.13
CA MET A 219 -9.21 -6.43 -12.42
C MET A 219 -10.33 -6.87 -13.36
N VAL A 220 -10.69 -8.15 -13.31
CA VAL A 220 -11.68 -8.74 -14.23
C VAL A 220 -12.78 -9.49 -13.50
N ALA A 221 -13.93 -9.59 -14.15
CA ALA A 221 -15.05 -10.40 -13.68
C ALA A 221 -14.74 -11.90 -13.81
N GLY A 222 -15.24 -12.71 -12.91
CA GLY A 222 -15.10 -14.14 -12.78
C GLY A 222 -14.62 -14.92 -14.01
N ASP A 223 -15.51 -15.13 -14.95
CA ASP A 223 -15.21 -15.95 -16.13
C ASP A 223 -14.21 -15.30 -17.11
N SER A 224 -14.05 -13.96 -17.02
CA SER A 224 -13.04 -13.23 -17.81
C SER A 224 -11.61 -13.41 -17.30
N ALA A 225 -11.42 -14.04 -16.15
CA ALA A 225 -10.08 -14.33 -15.60
C ALA A 225 -9.43 -15.53 -16.27
N ASP A 226 -10.27 -16.45 -16.79
CA ASP A 226 -9.80 -17.70 -17.40
C ASP A 226 -8.95 -17.39 -18.64
N GLY A 227 -7.73 -17.92 -18.66
CA GLY A 227 -6.77 -17.75 -19.75
C GLY A 227 -5.97 -16.42 -19.75
N LEU A 228 -6.26 -15.48 -18.83
CA LEU A 228 -5.48 -14.25 -18.68
C LEU A 228 -4.31 -14.43 -17.72
N ALA A 229 -4.47 -15.21 -16.67
CA ALA A 229 -3.39 -15.56 -15.73
C ALA A 229 -3.52 -17.04 -15.37
N GLU A 230 -2.39 -17.70 -15.13
CA GLU A 230 -2.38 -19.11 -14.70
C GLU A 230 -3.03 -19.25 -13.31
N HIS A 231 -2.71 -18.31 -12.42
CA HIS A 231 -3.28 -18.20 -11.09
C HIS A 231 -3.80 -16.79 -10.85
N PRO A 232 -5.05 -16.45 -11.23
CA PRO A 232 -5.63 -15.15 -10.92
C PRO A 232 -5.64 -14.87 -9.42
N ALA A 233 -5.36 -13.63 -9.03
CA ALA A 233 -5.45 -13.22 -7.63
C ALA A 233 -6.91 -12.83 -7.30
N TRP A 234 -7.69 -13.78 -6.80
CA TRP A 234 -9.11 -13.60 -6.47
C TRP A 234 -9.31 -12.75 -5.24
N VAL A 235 -10.24 -11.80 -5.31
CA VAL A 235 -10.59 -10.92 -4.20
C VAL A 235 -11.58 -11.61 -3.27
N HIS A 236 -11.16 -11.91 -2.04
CA HIS A 236 -11.99 -12.47 -0.98
C HIS A 236 -12.54 -11.41 -0.05
N ALA A 237 -11.84 -10.29 0.10
CA ALA A 237 -12.33 -9.11 0.81
C ALA A 237 -11.76 -7.85 0.20
N ALA A 238 -12.60 -6.81 0.10
CA ALA A 238 -12.23 -5.44 -0.24
C ALA A 238 -13.00 -4.53 0.71
N VAL A 239 -12.30 -3.92 1.66
CA VAL A 239 -12.89 -3.23 2.80
C VAL A 239 -12.29 -1.85 2.95
N THR A 240 -13.13 -0.87 3.24
CA THR A 240 -12.71 0.44 3.69
C THR A 240 -13.28 0.72 5.09
N ALA A 241 -12.50 1.36 5.94
CA ALA A 241 -12.93 1.77 7.27
C ALA A 241 -12.32 3.12 7.64
N HIS A 242 -13.09 3.90 8.38
CA HIS A 242 -12.72 5.24 8.83
C HIS A 242 -12.82 5.33 10.34
N ASP A 243 -12.06 6.26 10.91
CA ASP A 243 -12.17 6.70 12.29
C ASP A 243 -12.19 8.23 12.31
N GLN A 244 -12.58 8.81 13.42
CA GLN A 244 -12.50 10.23 13.63
C GLN A 244 -11.04 10.64 13.78
N GLN A 245 -10.61 11.66 13.04
CA GLN A 245 -9.24 12.13 13.06
C GLN A 245 -9.14 13.45 13.81
N TYR A 246 -8.75 13.39 15.09
CA TYR A 246 -8.20 14.54 15.80
C TYR A 246 -6.97 14.07 16.59
N MET A 247 -5.83 14.73 16.37
CA MET A 247 -4.64 14.54 17.20
C MET A 247 -5.01 14.92 18.64
N GLY A 248 -4.75 14.05 19.60
CA GLY A 248 -4.96 14.37 21.01
C GLY A 248 -6.35 14.08 21.57
N ASP A 249 -7.32 13.58 20.81
CA ASP A 249 -8.61 13.14 21.35
C ASP A 249 -8.50 11.84 22.17
N SER A 250 -7.41 11.08 22.00
CA SER A 250 -7.04 9.94 22.83
C SER A 250 -5.52 9.76 22.85
N PRO A 251 -4.88 9.64 24.01
CA PRO A 251 -3.44 9.41 24.10
C PRO A 251 -3.02 8.05 23.49
N LYS A 252 -3.94 7.09 23.39
CA LYS A 252 -3.69 5.76 22.81
C LYS A 252 -3.98 5.68 21.33
N ARG A 253 -4.56 6.70 20.72
CA ARG A 253 -5.03 6.70 19.35
C ARG A 253 -3.93 6.32 18.35
N LEU A 254 -2.73 6.83 18.56
CA LEU A 254 -1.60 6.59 17.67
C LEU A 254 -1.01 5.17 17.80
N ALA A 255 -1.19 4.50 18.94
CA ALA A 255 -0.81 3.11 19.13
C ALA A 255 -1.96 2.15 18.76
N VAL A 256 -3.23 2.61 18.87
CA VAL A 256 -4.42 1.83 18.54
C VAL A 256 -5.07 2.39 17.28
N MET A 257 -4.82 1.74 16.16
CA MET A 257 -5.33 2.13 14.83
C MET A 257 -6.74 1.58 14.63
N ARG A 258 -7.76 2.32 15.09
CA ARG A 258 -9.16 1.86 15.06
C ARG A 258 -9.69 1.56 13.66
N SER A 259 -9.33 2.38 12.65
CA SER A 259 -9.73 2.12 11.27
C SER A 259 -9.13 0.83 10.73
N LEU A 260 -7.84 0.55 11.04
CA LEU A 260 -7.15 -0.68 10.63
C LEU A 260 -7.78 -1.91 11.29
N ARG A 261 -8.07 -1.85 12.61
CA ARG A 261 -8.76 -2.92 13.33
C ARG A 261 -10.14 -3.20 12.76
N ALA A 262 -10.91 -2.15 12.51
CA ALA A 262 -12.25 -2.29 11.94
C ALA A 262 -12.22 -2.87 10.52
N ALA A 263 -11.24 -2.48 9.70
CA ALA A 263 -11.04 -3.05 8.38
C ALA A 263 -10.63 -4.53 8.46
N ALA A 264 -9.68 -4.87 9.34
CA ALA A 264 -9.23 -6.23 9.57
C ALA A 264 -10.40 -7.12 10.03
N GLU A 265 -11.15 -6.71 11.04
CA GLU A 265 -12.31 -7.47 11.56
C GLU A 265 -13.34 -7.77 10.46
N LYS A 266 -13.67 -6.76 9.63
CA LYS A 266 -14.60 -6.93 8.51
C LYS A 266 -14.04 -7.86 7.44
N GLY A 267 -12.78 -7.62 7.01
CA GLY A 267 -12.12 -8.40 5.98
C GLY A 267 -11.92 -9.85 6.38
N TYR A 268 -11.47 -10.10 7.60
CA TYR A 268 -11.27 -11.44 8.13
C TYR A 268 -12.55 -12.25 8.19
N ARG A 269 -13.65 -11.63 8.63
CA ARG A 269 -14.98 -12.26 8.63
C ARG A 269 -15.44 -12.61 7.22
N GLN A 270 -15.19 -11.74 6.22
CA GLN A 270 -15.55 -12.00 4.82
C GLN A 270 -14.72 -13.14 4.22
N ALA A 271 -13.43 -13.21 4.53
CA ALA A 271 -12.50 -14.17 3.96
C ALA A 271 -12.31 -15.45 4.81
N GLY A 272 -12.98 -15.54 5.98
CA GLY A 272 -12.87 -16.69 6.88
C GLY A 272 -11.50 -16.80 7.55
N ILE A 273 -10.86 -15.67 7.89
CA ILE A 273 -9.59 -15.61 8.61
C ILE A 273 -9.86 -15.69 10.11
N ALA A 274 -9.24 -16.65 10.79
CA ALA A 274 -9.34 -16.86 12.22
C ALA A 274 -8.04 -16.51 12.97
N ASP A 275 -6.90 -16.84 12.37
CA ASP A 275 -5.55 -16.59 12.88
C ASP A 275 -4.70 -15.94 11.78
N PRO A 276 -4.57 -14.59 11.77
CA PRO A 276 -3.87 -13.91 10.69
C PRO A 276 -2.42 -14.35 10.49
N LEU A 277 -1.71 -14.73 11.56
CA LEU A 277 -0.33 -15.21 11.47
C LEU A 277 -0.21 -16.55 10.72
N ARG A 278 -1.26 -17.37 10.73
CA ARG A 278 -1.28 -18.71 10.14
C ARG A 278 -2.10 -18.82 8.86
N ASP A 279 -3.12 -17.96 8.74
CA ASP A 279 -4.08 -18.03 7.63
C ASP A 279 -3.60 -17.24 6.41
N PHE A 280 -2.62 -16.34 6.57
CA PHE A 280 -1.94 -15.67 5.48
C PHE A 280 -0.56 -16.26 5.24
N ASP A 281 -0.17 -16.35 3.98
CA ASP A 281 1.17 -16.77 3.56
C ASP A 281 2.10 -15.56 3.37
N VAL A 282 1.54 -14.38 3.16
CA VAL A 282 2.27 -13.12 2.97
C VAL A 282 1.39 -11.91 3.30
N ALA A 283 2.00 -10.85 3.79
CA ALA A 283 1.35 -9.57 4.00
C ALA A 283 2.16 -8.41 3.38
N GLU A 284 1.51 -7.63 2.52
CA GLU A 284 2.02 -6.36 1.97
C GLU A 284 1.28 -5.20 2.65
N ILE A 285 1.84 -4.70 3.75
CA ILE A 285 1.20 -3.67 4.56
C ILE A 285 1.78 -2.28 4.28
N TYR A 286 1.00 -1.24 4.55
CA TYR A 286 1.39 0.15 4.29
C TYR A 286 2.06 0.78 5.53
N GLU A 287 3.34 0.58 5.69
CA GLU A 287 4.14 1.07 6.83
C GLU A 287 5.13 2.17 6.41
N PRO A 288 4.80 3.46 6.60
CA PRO A 288 5.70 4.55 6.17
C PRO A 288 6.94 4.72 7.06
N ALA A 289 6.92 4.15 8.26
CA ALA A 289 8.03 4.17 9.21
C ALA A 289 8.18 2.81 9.87
N SER A 290 9.37 2.48 10.35
CA SER A 290 9.68 1.18 10.96
C SER A 290 8.78 0.85 12.16
N TYR A 291 8.53 1.79 13.05
CA TYR A 291 7.58 1.63 14.16
C TYR A 291 6.15 1.32 13.71
N ALA A 292 5.75 1.85 12.55
CA ALA A 292 4.42 1.63 12.01
C ALA A 292 4.20 0.17 11.61
N GLU A 293 5.20 -0.55 11.10
CA GLU A 293 5.06 -1.97 10.80
C GLU A 293 4.70 -2.77 12.05
N LEU A 294 5.44 -2.55 13.15
CA LEU A 294 5.23 -3.26 14.41
C LEU A 294 3.83 -2.98 14.97
N ALA A 295 3.44 -1.71 15.02
CA ALA A 295 2.12 -1.30 15.47
C ALA A 295 0.98 -1.82 14.57
N MET A 296 1.19 -1.87 13.24
CA MET A 296 0.21 -2.42 12.30
C MET A 296 0.06 -3.92 12.45
N CYS A 297 1.14 -4.67 12.67
CA CYS A 297 1.06 -6.11 12.93
C CYS A 297 0.20 -6.42 14.17
N GLU A 298 0.32 -5.64 15.24
CA GLU A 298 -0.52 -5.75 16.42
C GLU A 298 -1.99 -5.42 16.11
N ASN A 299 -2.24 -4.31 15.39
CA ASN A 299 -3.59 -3.88 15.06
C ASN A 299 -4.28 -4.75 14.00
N LEU A 300 -3.53 -5.50 13.19
CA LEU A 300 -4.00 -6.55 12.29
C LEU A 300 -4.25 -7.89 13.01
N GLY A 301 -3.87 -8.00 14.30
CA GLY A 301 -4.00 -9.24 15.06
C GLY A 301 -3.00 -10.33 14.65
N ILE A 302 -1.92 -9.97 13.95
CA ILE A 302 -0.81 -10.88 13.63
C ILE A 302 -0.09 -11.29 14.92
N CYS A 303 -0.06 -10.40 15.91
CA CYS A 303 0.35 -10.68 17.27
C CYS A 303 -0.52 -9.93 18.27
N GLU A 304 -0.34 -10.24 19.56
CA GLU A 304 -0.99 -9.52 20.63
C GLU A 304 -0.48 -8.07 20.76
N MET A 305 -1.31 -7.19 21.29
CA MET A 305 -0.93 -5.80 21.57
C MET A 305 0.27 -5.75 22.52
N GLY A 306 1.30 -4.98 22.15
CA GLY A 306 2.58 -4.88 22.86
C GLY A 306 3.60 -5.96 22.47
N ALA A 307 3.29 -6.86 21.54
CA ALA A 307 4.19 -7.93 21.13
C ALA A 307 4.90 -7.68 19.78
N GLY A 308 4.68 -6.53 19.14
CA GLY A 308 5.28 -6.22 17.84
C GLY A 308 6.80 -6.28 17.83
N GLY A 309 7.46 -5.80 18.89
CA GLY A 309 8.93 -5.91 19.05
C GLY A 309 9.43 -7.36 19.07
N ARG A 310 8.67 -8.28 19.67
CA ARG A 310 9.02 -9.70 19.70
C ARG A 310 8.89 -10.34 18.31
N LEU A 311 7.92 -9.93 17.50
CA LEU A 311 7.76 -10.43 16.11
C LEU A 311 9.04 -10.27 15.30
N ILE A 312 9.65 -9.07 15.36
CA ILE A 312 10.85 -8.80 14.58
C ILE A 312 12.09 -9.47 15.20
N ASP A 313 12.18 -9.56 16.54
CA ASP A 313 13.30 -10.23 17.22
C ASP A 313 13.33 -11.73 16.96
N GLU A 314 12.18 -12.39 16.92
CA GLU A 314 12.03 -13.81 16.63
C GLU A 314 12.06 -14.12 15.13
N GLY A 315 12.16 -13.10 14.25
CA GLY A 315 12.21 -13.28 12.80
C GLY A 315 10.90 -13.74 12.17
N LEU A 316 9.77 -13.61 12.85
CA LEU A 316 8.48 -14.16 12.39
C LEU A 316 7.96 -13.48 11.11
N THR A 317 8.42 -12.25 10.83
CA THR A 317 8.04 -11.46 9.65
C THR A 317 9.14 -11.37 8.58
N GLN A 318 10.23 -12.14 8.73
CA GLN A 318 11.28 -12.24 7.72
C GLN A 318 10.82 -13.02 6.49
N MET A 319 11.59 -12.96 5.39
CA MET A 319 11.26 -13.66 4.13
C MET A 319 11.06 -15.18 4.29
N ASP A 320 11.76 -15.79 5.24
CA ASP A 320 11.73 -17.21 5.58
C ASP A 320 10.95 -17.49 6.88
N GLY A 321 10.32 -16.45 7.43
CA GLY A 321 9.48 -16.55 8.63
C GLY A 321 8.08 -17.11 8.34
N PRO A 322 7.30 -17.41 9.39
CA PRO A 322 5.94 -17.91 9.26
C PRO A 322 4.98 -17.00 8.47
N LEU A 323 5.15 -15.68 8.56
CA LEU A 323 4.39 -14.70 7.79
C LEU A 323 5.33 -13.60 7.28
N PRO A 324 5.90 -13.74 6.10
CA PRO A 324 6.67 -12.67 5.48
C PRO A 324 5.86 -11.38 5.35
N VAL A 325 6.38 -10.29 5.95
CA VAL A 325 5.78 -8.96 5.86
C VAL A 325 6.64 -8.10 4.96
N ASN A 326 6.01 -7.54 3.92
CA ASN A 326 6.66 -6.68 2.94
C ASN A 326 7.88 -7.31 2.24
N PRO A 327 7.75 -8.49 1.65
CA PRO A 327 8.82 -9.09 0.85
C PRO A 327 9.26 -8.19 -0.31
N SER A 328 8.40 -7.29 -0.78
CA SER A 328 8.72 -6.29 -1.82
C SER A 328 9.66 -5.17 -1.35
N GLY A 329 9.93 -5.08 -0.03
CA GLY A 329 10.64 -3.98 0.61
C GLY A 329 9.73 -2.91 1.21
N GLY A 330 8.42 -3.04 1.04
CA GLY A 330 7.42 -2.20 1.68
C GLY A 330 7.44 -0.72 1.28
N VAL A 331 6.67 0.05 2.01
CA VAL A 331 6.63 1.52 1.86
C VAL A 331 7.96 2.15 2.26
N GLN A 332 8.62 1.58 3.26
CA GLN A 332 9.93 2.07 3.68
C GLN A 332 10.95 2.12 2.54
N SER A 333 10.83 1.26 1.54
CA SER A 333 11.74 1.25 0.40
C SER A 333 11.21 1.95 -0.83
N THR A 334 9.88 2.22 -0.91
CA THR A 334 9.24 2.79 -2.11
C THR A 334 7.97 3.52 -1.75
N ASN A 335 7.89 4.83 -1.98
CA ASN A 335 6.72 5.61 -1.59
C ASN A 335 6.36 6.75 -2.56
N PRO A 336 5.85 6.46 -3.76
CA PRO A 336 5.11 7.43 -4.56
C PRO A 336 3.66 7.48 -4.03
N VAL A 337 3.37 8.36 -3.06
CA VAL A 337 2.21 8.28 -2.15
C VAL A 337 0.90 7.89 -2.83
N GLY A 338 0.53 8.52 -3.95
CA GLY A 338 -0.71 8.19 -4.68
C GLY A 338 -0.76 6.78 -5.26
N ALA A 339 0.41 6.18 -5.54
CA ALA A 339 0.51 4.80 -6.02
C ALA A 339 0.78 3.80 -4.88
N THR A 340 1.33 4.24 -3.75
CA THR A 340 1.93 3.34 -2.73
C THR A 340 0.98 2.25 -2.25
N ALA A 341 -0.27 2.58 -1.95
CA ALA A 341 -1.23 1.59 -1.50
C ALA A 341 -1.66 0.62 -2.63
N LEU A 342 -1.66 1.07 -3.90
CA LEU A 342 -1.91 0.19 -5.04
C LEU A 342 -0.72 -0.75 -5.28
N ILE A 343 0.51 -0.28 -5.02
CA ILE A 343 1.70 -1.13 -5.05
C ILE A 343 1.56 -2.27 -4.04
N ARG A 344 1.07 -2.01 -2.81
CA ARG A 344 0.82 -3.08 -1.82
C ARG A 344 -0.15 -4.14 -2.35
N VAL A 345 -1.23 -3.69 -3.00
CA VAL A 345 -2.21 -4.60 -3.62
C VAL A 345 -1.60 -5.35 -4.81
N ALA A 346 -0.83 -4.68 -5.66
CA ALA A 346 -0.17 -5.29 -6.82
C ALA A 346 0.88 -6.31 -6.40
N GLU A 347 1.70 -6.00 -5.39
CA GLU A 347 2.70 -6.94 -4.85
C GLU A 347 2.04 -8.17 -4.22
N ALA A 348 0.98 -7.98 -3.42
CA ALA A 348 0.19 -9.08 -2.90
C ALA A 348 -0.42 -9.95 -4.02
N ALA A 349 -0.90 -9.32 -5.09
CA ALA A 349 -1.41 -10.05 -6.25
C ALA A 349 -0.30 -10.83 -6.98
N LEU A 350 0.88 -10.23 -7.18
CA LEU A 350 2.05 -10.92 -7.77
C LEU A 350 2.46 -12.14 -6.94
N GLN A 351 2.46 -12.01 -5.61
CA GLN A 351 2.75 -13.14 -4.71
C GLN A 351 1.74 -14.29 -4.90
N VAL A 352 0.44 -13.98 -4.94
CA VAL A 352 -0.62 -14.97 -5.17
C VAL A 352 -0.52 -15.59 -6.56
N MET A 353 -0.22 -14.80 -7.60
CA MET A 353 -0.05 -15.28 -8.96
C MET A 353 1.22 -16.13 -9.16
N GLY A 354 2.20 -16.03 -8.25
CA GLY A 354 3.51 -16.68 -8.40
C GLY A 354 4.44 -15.91 -9.33
N GLU A 355 4.23 -14.62 -9.50
CA GLU A 355 4.92 -13.75 -10.48
C GLU A 355 5.78 -12.66 -9.81
N ALA A 356 6.05 -12.73 -8.51
CA ALA A 356 6.83 -11.73 -7.79
C ALA A 356 8.36 -11.82 -8.03
N GLY A 357 8.83 -12.70 -8.93
CA GLY A 357 10.25 -12.78 -9.30
C GLY A 357 11.15 -13.16 -8.12
N GLU A 358 12.25 -12.41 -7.91
CA GLU A 358 13.24 -12.75 -6.86
C GLU A 358 12.74 -12.54 -5.43
N HIS A 359 11.67 -11.77 -5.23
CA HIS A 359 11.04 -11.60 -3.91
C HIS A 359 9.79 -12.47 -3.72
N GLN A 360 9.60 -13.47 -4.57
CA GLN A 360 8.51 -14.44 -4.43
C GLN A 360 8.67 -15.28 -3.16
N VAL A 361 7.64 -15.25 -2.31
CA VAL A 361 7.49 -16.19 -1.19
C VAL A 361 7.01 -17.53 -1.75
N PRO A 362 7.59 -18.67 -1.32
CA PRO A 362 7.16 -19.98 -1.81
C PRO A 362 5.69 -20.27 -1.49
N GLU A 363 4.99 -20.91 -2.44
CA GLU A 363 3.66 -21.49 -2.27
C GLU A 363 2.55 -20.57 -1.74
N VAL A 364 2.62 -19.27 -2.01
CA VAL A 364 1.61 -18.31 -1.56
C VAL A 364 0.24 -18.64 -2.15
N ARG A 365 -0.73 -18.84 -1.28
CA ARG A 365 -2.15 -19.08 -1.62
C ARG A 365 -3.01 -17.90 -1.23
N ARG A 366 -2.67 -17.22 -0.13
CA ARG A 366 -3.46 -16.13 0.44
C ARG A 366 -2.58 -14.97 0.91
N ALA A 367 -2.92 -13.79 0.46
CA ALA A 367 -2.18 -12.56 0.75
C ALA A 367 -3.09 -11.48 1.36
N LEU A 368 -2.51 -10.71 2.28
CA LEU A 368 -3.10 -9.49 2.84
C LEU A 368 -2.44 -8.27 2.22
N ALA A 369 -3.23 -7.27 1.82
CA ALA A 369 -2.73 -5.94 1.44
C ALA A 369 -3.47 -4.85 2.22
N THR A 370 -2.75 -3.78 2.62
CA THR A 370 -3.35 -2.63 3.28
C THR A 370 -2.99 -1.32 2.62
N GLY A 371 -3.90 -0.35 2.72
CA GLY A 371 -3.65 1.06 2.49
C GLY A 371 -3.77 1.83 3.81
N TYR A 372 -3.08 2.98 3.90
CA TYR A 372 -3.06 3.81 5.09
C TYR A 372 -3.21 5.28 4.72
N GLY A 373 -4.33 5.88 5.10
CA GLY A 373 -4.65 7.30 4.92
C GLY A 373 -4.54 8.09 6.22
N GLY A 374 -3.40 7.96 6.91
CA GLY A 374 -3.27 8.40 8.29
C GLY A 374 -4.06 7.48 9.24
N ASN A 375 -4.11 7.81 10.53
CA ASN A 375 -4.81 6.98 11.51
C ASN A 375 -6.33 6.88 11.31
N ALA A 376 -6.88 7.70 10.41
CA ALA A 376 -8.32 7.82 10.22
C ALA A 376 -8.89 6.96 9.10
N TRP A 377 -8.08 6.51 8.16
CA TRP A 377 -8.57 5.81 6.98
C TRP A 377 -7.71 4.62 6.62
N THR A 378 -8.33 3.46 6.48
CA THR A 378 -7.69 2.22 6.05
C THR A 378 -8.52 1.54 4.99
N ASP A 379 -7.86 1.13 3.91
CA ASP A 379 -8.36 0.14 2.97
C ASP A 379 -7.61 -1.17 3.20
N LEU A 380 -8.31 -2.29 3.02
CA LEU A 380 -7.76 -3.63 3.19
C LEU A 380 -8.30 -4.55 2.10
N MET A 381 -7.39 -5.31 1.49
CA MET A 381 -7.75 -6.35 0.54
C MET A 381 -7.16 -7.70 0.96
N ILE A 382 -7.95 -8.77 0.77
CA ILE A 382 -7.50 -10.14 0.94
C ILE A 382 -7.63 -10.83 -0.42
N LEU A 383 -6.51 -11.33 -0.89
CA LEU A 383 -6.37 -12.00 -2.17
C LEU A 383 -6.07 -13.49 -1.97
N SER A 384 -6.57 -14.33 -2.87
CA SER A 384 -6.33 -15.79 -2.82
C SER A 384 -6.22 -16.40 -4.22
N ARG A 385 -5.53 -17.53 -4.33
CA ARG A 385 -5.58 -18.38 -5.54
C ARG A 385 -6.93 -19.03 -5.76
N GLU A 386 -7.69 -19.25 -4.69
CA GLU A 386 -8.99 -19.88 -4.75
C GLU A 386 -10.07 -18.87 -5.15
N ARG A 387 -10.90 -19.23 -6.13
CA ARG A 387 -12.06 -18.41 -6.49
C ARG A 387 -13.05 -18.40 -5.33
N PRO A 388 -13.56 -17.24 -4.88
CA PRO A 388 -14.56 -17.19 -3.82
C PRO A 388 -15.83 -17.94 -4.28
N THR A 389 -16.35 -18.80 -3.41
CA THR A 389 -17.65 -19.44 -3.62
C THR A 389 -18.77 -18.42 -3.44
N PRO A 390 -19.81 -18.46 -4.29
CA PRO A 390 -20.94 -17.53 -4.24
C PRO A 390 -21.69 -17.51 -2.90
#